data_3d1e9d3c78bb49b9ae2fa3fb3fe921b5
#
_entry.id   3d1e9d3c78bb49b9ae2fa3fb3fe921b5
#
_cell.length_a   1.000
_cell.length_b   1.000
_cell.length_c   1.000
_cell.angle_alpha   90.00
_cell.angle_beta   90.00
_cell.angle_gamma   90.00
#
_symmetry.space_group_name_H-M   'P 1'
#
loop_
_entity.id
_entity.type
_entity.pdbx_description
1 polymer ?
#
loop_
_entity_poly.entity_id
_entity_poly.type
_entity_poly.pdbx_seq_one_letter_code
_entity_poly.pdbx_strand_id
1 'polypeptide(L)'
;MKRIEIYENGINIVFEITDENEAKLLHFSALPFDEAKTASYMGLKTFRPVEIQASGIDRPDERHGNKYIVTAPGWRMKFKDFRDVNNDHGRKLELVTFDEGTGLEAVSHYQFYTGTSVVRCWTTLTNKGSEVQTIEYMSSFALTGVEKEGLKKPEDKMKIWVCHNSWQRELQWQDYTCLLYTSPSPRDRSVS
;
A
#
# COMPACT_ATOMS: atom_id res chain seq x y z
N MET A 1 18.44 -8.83 -7.75
CA MET A 1 16.97 -8.82 -7.51
C MET A 1 16.55 -10.12 -6.83
N LYS A 2 15.77 -10.04 -5.73
CA LYS A 2 15.25 -11.20 -4.99
C LYS A 2 13.73 -11.10 -4.93
N ARG A 3 13.03 -12.19 -5.23
CA ARG A 3 11.57 -12.27 -5.13
C ARG A 3 11.17 -13.15 -3.96
N ILE A 4 10.13 -12.76 -3.24
CA ILE A 4 9.53 -13.50 -2.12
C ILE A 4 8.07 -13.72 -2.50
N GLU A 5 7.70 -14.96 -2.74
CA GLU A 5 6.37 -15.36 -3.15
C GLU A 5 5.72 -16.17 -2.02
N ILE A 6 4.56 -15.74 -1.61
CA ILE A 6 3.81 -16.34 -0.51
C ILE A 6 2.43 -16.74 -1.03
N TYR A 7 2.06 -17.99 -0.79
CA TYR A 7 0.71 -18.47 -0.97
C TYR A 7 0.18 -19.00 0.35
N GLU A 8 -0.92 -18.44 0.83
CA GLU A 8 -1.54 -18.86 2.09
C GLU A 8 -3.05 -18.64 2.04
N ASN A 9 -3.83 -19.65 2.37
CA ASN A 9 -5.29 -19.60 2.47
C ASN A 9 -6.00 -19.00 1.24
N GLY A 10 -5.49 -19.27 0.02
CA GLY A 10 -6.05 -18.73 -1.23
C GLY A 10 -5.60 -17.31 -1.58
N ILE A 11 -4.67 -16.71 -0.83
CA ILE A 11 -4.11 -15.39 -1.12
C ILE A 11 -2.67 -15.54 -1.61
N ASN A 12 -2.35 -14.85 -2.70
CA ASN A 12 -1.00 -14.74 -3.25
C ASN A 12 -0.43 -13.35 -2.92
N ILE A 13 0.74 -13.31 -2.32
CA ILE A 13 1.49 -12.08 -2.06
C ILE A 13 2.87 -12.22 -2.72
N VAL A 14 3.28 -11.21 -3.49
CA VAL A 14 4.60 -11.18 -4.11
C VAL A 14 5.31 -9.88 -3.74
N PHE A 15 6.44 -10.04 -3.07
CA PHE A 15 7.38 -8.95 -2.83
C PHE A 15 8.58 -9.07 -3.75
N GLU A 16 9.15 -7.95 -4.11
CA GLU A 16 10.42 -7.85 -4.82
C GLU A 16 11.37 -6.96 -4.03
N ILE A 17 12.60 -7.46 -3.85
CA ILE A 17 13.70 -6.66 -3.34
C ILE A 17 14.61 -6.37 -4.54
N THR A 18 14.71 -5.10 -4.92
CA THR A 18 15.49 -4.65 -6.08
C THR A 18 17.00 -4.70 -5.79
N ASP A 19 17.80 -4.52 -6.83
CA ASP A 19 19.27 -4.45 -6.68
C ASP A 19 19.70 -3.19 -5.90
N GLU A 20 18.85 -2.13 -5.89
CA GLU A 20 19.02 -0.93 -5.07
C GLU A 20 18.50 -1.12 -3.63
N ASN A 21 18.20 -2.35 -3.25
CA ASN A 21 17.68 -2.72 -1.93
C ASN A 21 16.34 -2.05 -1.58
N GLU A 22 15.47 -1.87 -2.57
CA GLU A 22 14.12 -1.34 -2.38
C GLU A 22 13.12 -2.48 -2.25
N ALA A 23 12.21 -2.38 -1.30
CA ALA A 23 11.10 -3.33 -1.17
C ALA A 23 9.89 -2.87 -1.99
N LYS A 24 9.32 -3.77 -2.78
CA LYS A 24 8.10 -3.54 -3.56
C LYS A 24 7.07 -4.62 -3.25
N LEU A 25 5.80 -4.23 -3.14
CA LEU A 25 4.67 -5.15 -3.09
C LEU A 25 4.07 -5.21 -4.49
N LEU A 26 4.41 -6.24 -5.26
CA LEU A 26 4.00 -6.36 -6.66
C LEU A 26 2.60 -6.96 -6.82
N HIS A 27 2.19 -7.80 -5.88
CA HIS A 27 0.93 -8.53 -5.97
C HIS A 27 0.35 -8.84 -4.59
N PHE A 28 -0.97 -8.70 -4.49
CA PHE A 28 -1.76 -9.10 -3.34
C PHE A 28 -3.17 -9.43 -3.84
N SER A 29 -3.45 -10.71 -4.06
CA SER A 29 -4.72 -11.13 -4.67
C SER A 29 -4.98 -12.62 -4.45
N ALA A 30 -6.22 -13.03 -4.63
CA ALA A 30 -6.58 -14.46 -4.77
C ALA A 30 -6.16 -15.04 -6.13
N LEU A 31 -5.88 -14.19 -7.12
CA LEU A 31 -5.41 -14.62 -8.44
C LEU A 31 -3.91 -14.89 -8.41
N PRO A 32 -3.40 -15.78 -9.27
CA PRO A 32 -1.97 -16.01 -9.40
C PRO A 32 -1.24 -14.74 -9.92
N PHE A 33 0.01 -14.60 -9.53
CA PHE A 33 0.86 -13.53 -10.02
C PHE A 33 1.19 -13.74 -11.50
N ASP A 34 1.04 -12.68 -12.28
CA ASP A 34 1.41 -12.64 -13.71
C ASP A 34 2.47 -11.54 -13.92
N GLU A 35 3.70 -11.96 -14.12
CA GLU A 35 4.82 -11.05 -14.31
C GLU A 35 4.68 -10.20 -15.58
N ALA A 36 4.18 -10.77 -16.67
CA ALA A 36 4.02 -10.05 -17.93
C ALA A 36 3.07 -8.86 -17.81
N LYS A 37 2.01 -9.00 -17.00
CA LYS A 37 1.06 -7.92 -16.70
C LYS A 37 1.61 -6.87 -15.76
N THR A 38 2.63 -7.21 -14.99
CA THR A 38 3.21 -6.32 -13.97
C THR A 38 4.47 -5.61 -14.47
N ALA A 39 5.17 -6.18 -15.43
CA ALA A 39 6.51 -5.76 -15.88
C ALA A 39 6.60 -4.28 -16.26
N SER A 40 5.59 -3.73 -16.94
CA SER A 40 5.57 -2.32 -17.36
C SER A 40 5.47 -1.33 -16.18
N TYR A 41 5.06 -1.78 -15.00
CA TYR A 41 4.89 -0.96 -13.80
C TYR A 41 6.00 -1.16 -12.77
N MET A 42 6.78 -2.23 -12.87
CA MET A 42 7.79 -2.61 -11.85
C MET A 42 8.88 -1.56 -11.64
N GLY A 43 9.19 -0.77 -12.66
CA GLY A 43 10.14 0.35 -12.57
C GLY A 43 9.63 1.57 -11.81
N LEU A 44 8.32 1.64 -11.51
CA LEU A 44 7.74 2.80 -10.85
C LEU A 44 8.06 2.84 -9.35
N LYS A 45 8.18 4.03 -8.81
CA LYS A 45 8.39 4.29 -7.38
C LYS A 45 7.17 3.94 -6.51
N THR A 46 6.04 3.65 -7.14
CA THR A 46 4.72 3.50 -6.50
C THR A 46 4.45 2.18 -5.83
N PHE A 47 5.22 1.14 -6.07
CA PHE A 47 4.98 -0.19 -5.49
C PHE A 47 5.51 -0.36 -4.06
N ARG A 48 5.58 0.69 -3.28
CA ARG A 48 6.04 0.62 -1.90
C ARG A 48 5.01 -0.10 -1.02
N PRO A 49 5.44 -0.95 -0.07
CA PRO A 49 4.54 -1.66 0.85
C PRO A 49 3.91 -0.73 1.90
N VAL A 50 4.51 0.43 2.11
CA VAL A 50 4.08 1.46 3.06
C VAL A 50 4.36 2.85 2.49
N GLU A 51 3.44 3.78 2.75
CA GLU A 51 3.59 5.19 2.46
C GLU A 51 3.74 5.95 3.79
N ILE A 52 4.78 6.78 3.90
CA ILE A 52 5.07 7.59 5.10
C ILE A 52 5.47 8.99 4.66
N GLN A 53 4.72 9.98 5.13
CA GLN A 53 5.04 11.39 4.95
C GLN A 53 5.43 12.01 6.29
N ALA A 54 6.61 12.61 6.33
CA ALA A 54 7.07 13.42 7.45
C ALA A 54 7.15 14.89 7.06
N SER A 55 6.92 15.78 8.03
CA SER A 55 7.00 17.24 7.82
C SER A 55 8.40 17.69 7.43
N GLY A 56 8.47 18.62 6.48
CA GLY A 56 9.74 19.21 6.03
C GLY A 56 10.55 18.31 5.10
N ILE A 57 9.99 17.19 4.64
CA ILE A 57 10.65 16.30 3.69
C ILE A 57 9.94 16.35 2.35
N ASP A 58 10.67 16.78 1.32
CA ASP A 58 10.13 16.93 -0.03
C ASP A 58 9.88 15.57 -0.69
N ARG A 59 8.76 15.49 -1.40
CA ARG A 59 8.41 14.34 -2.23
C ARG A 59 9.12 14.44 -3.58
N PRO A 60 9.56 13.30 -4.14
CA PRO A 60 10.26 13.32 -5.43
C PRO A 60 9.34 13.66 -6.62
N ASP A 61 8.03 13.61 -6.45
CA ASP A 61 7.06 13.62 -7.56
C ASP A 61 5.81 14.45 -7.24
N GLU A 62 5.99 15.59 -6.60
CA GLU A 62 4.88 16.47 -6.23
C GLU A 62 4.52 17.42 -7.37
N ARG A 63 3.54 17.03 -8.20
CA ARG A 63 3.05 17.89 -9.29
C ARG A 63 1.62 18.40 -9.08
N HIS A 64 0.79 17.71 -8.31
CA HIS A 64 -0.66 17.97 -8.28
C HIS A 64 -1.29 17.75 -6.89
N GLY A 65 -0.83 18.48 -5.89
CA GLY A 65 -1.45 18.48 -4.57
C GLY A 65 -1.17 17.26 -3.69
N ASN A 66 -1.85 17.18 -2.57
CA ASN A 66 -1.62 16.15 -1.55
C ASN A 66 -2.07 14.76 -2.02
N LYS A 67 -1.14 14.00 -2.58
CA LYS A 67 -1.31 12.58 -2.86
C LYS A 67 -0.52 11.79 -1.82
N TYR A 68 -1.15 10.79 -1.23
CA TYR A 68 -0.49 9.87 -0.30
C TYR A 68 0.17 8.68 -1.02
N ILE A 69 0.82 8.97 -2.14
CA ILE A 69 1.66 8.05 -2.91
C ILE A 69 3.02 8.70 -3.17
N VAL A 70 4.08 7.90 -3.23
CA VAL A 70 5.47 8.38 -3.34
C VAL A 70 5.79 9.41 -2.27
N THR A 71 5.33 9.12 -1.06
CA THR A 71 5.53 9.97 0.13
C THR A 71 6.97 9.93 0.61
N ALA A 72 7.40 10.95 1.32
CA ALA A 72 8.76 11.02 1.87
C ALA A 72 8.75 11.03 3.41
N PRO A 73 9.51 10.17 4.08
CA PRO A 73 10.60 9.31 3.56
C PRO A 73 10.17 7.97 2.95
N GLY A 74 8.88 7.63 2.92
CA GLY A 74 8.38 6.30 2.50
C GLY A 74 8.99 5.79 1.19
N TRP A 75 9.08 6.64 0.15
CA TRP A 75 9.57 6.22 -1.17
C TRP A 75 11.04 5.80 -1.19
N ARG A 76 11.87 6.33 -0.28
CA ARG A 76 13.32 6.07 -0.24
C ARG A 76 13.73 5.02 0.78
N MET A 77 12.77 4.49 1.56
CA MET A 77 13.05 3.42 2.52
C MET A 77 13.66 2.20 1.84
N LYS A 78 14.70 1.65 2.45
CA LYS A 78 15.42 0.47 1.97
C LYS A 78 15.01 -0.76 2.76
N PHE A 79 14.98 -1.91 2.08
CA PHE A 79 14.76 -3.20 2.70
C PHE A 79 15.84 -3.50 3.74
N LYS A 80 15.44 -4.03 4.88
CA LYS A 80 16.33 -4.42 5.96
C LYS A 80 16.21 -5.88 6.34
N ASP A 81 14.97 -6.38 6.48
CA ASP A 81 14.72 -7.74 6.94
C ASP A 81 13.35 -8.24 6.47
N PHE A 82 13.19 -9.55 6.41
CA PHE A 82 11.90 -10.19 6.17
C PHE A 82 11.78 -11.40 7.10
N ARG A 83 10.71 -11.42 7.90
CA ARG A 83 10.40 -12.48 8.84
C ARG A 83 9.10 -13.17 8.45
N ASP A 84 9.13 -14.50 8.50
CA ASP A 84 8.02 -15.39 8.20
C ASP A 84 7.89 -16.38 9.35
N VAL A 85 6.90 -16.17 10.19
CA VAL A 85 6.73 -16.92 11.45
C VAL A 85 5.28 -17.34 11.63
N ASN A 86 5.06 -18.38 12.43
CA ASN A 86 3.73 -18.79 12.87
C ASN A 86 3.49 -18.35 14.30
N ASN A 87 2.27 -17.92 14.58
CA ASN A 87 1.77 -17.63 15.92
C ASN A 87 0.41 -18.32 16.16
N ASP A 88 -0.23 -18.06 17.29
CA ASP A 88 -1.51 -18.68 17.66
C ASP A 88 -2.68 -18.38 16.70
N HIS A 89 -2.54 -17.34 15.87
CA HIS A 89 -3.54 -16.98 14.88
C HIS A 89 -3.29 -17.59 13.50
N GLY A 90 -2.04 -17.94 13.19
CA GLY A 90 -1.59 -18.46 11.92
C GLY A 90 -0.26 -17.85 11.48
N ARG A 91 0.01 -17.85 10.17
CA ARG A 91 1.24 -17.33 9.58
C ARG A 91 1.28 -15.81 9.64
N LYS A 92 2.42 -15.24 10.01
CA LYS A 92 2.67 -13.81 10.08
C LYS A 92 3.93 -13.44 9.31
N LEU A 93 3.79 -12.48 8.40
CA LEU A 93 4.93 -11.92 7.67
C LEU A 93 5.21 -10.52 8.20
N GLU A 94 6.50 -10.18 8.29
CA GLU A 94 6.97 -8.85 8.65
C GLU A 94 8.04 -8.41 7.66
N LEU A 95 7.76 -7.34 6.93
CA LEU A 95 8.70 -6.72 6.02
C LEU A 95 9.25 -5.45 6.68
N VAL A 96 10.54 -5.46 6.95
CA VAL A 96 11.22 -4.35 7.64
C VAL A 96 11.91 -3.46 6.61
N THR A 97 11.61 -2.18 6.65
CA THR A 97 12.27 -1.15 5.84
C THR A 97 12.79 -0.02 6.73
N PHE A 98 13.83 0.66 6.27
CA PHE A 98 14.51 1.69 7.03
C PHE A 98 14.92 2.86 6.14
N ASP A 99 14.79 4.08 6.66
CA ASP A 99 15.29 5.29 6.05
C ASP A 99 16.48 5.85 6.85
N GLU A 100 17.65 5.81 6.26
CA GLU A 100 18.89 6.32 6.91
C GLU A 100 18.84 7.82 7.17
N GLY A 101 18.15 8.58 6.31
CA GLY A 101 18.11 10.03 6.42
C GLY A 101 17.32 10.54 7.63
N THR A 102 16.26 9.82 8.04
CA THR A 102 15.44 10.17 9.21
C THR A 102 15.64 9.25 10.39
N GLY A 103 16.25 8.09 10.21
CA GLY A 103 16.33 7.05 11.23
C GLY A 103 15.00 6.33 11.46
N LEU A 104 14.02 6.46 10.57
CA LEU A 104 12.73 5.79 10.69
C LEU A 104 12.80 4.35 10.21
N GLU A 105 12.32 3.42 11.04
CA GLU A 105 12.12 2.01 10.72
C GLU A 105 10.64 1.71 10.62
N ALA A 106 10.20 1.16 9.50
CA ALA A 106 8.84 0.70 9.29
C ALA A 106 8.80 -0.82 9.19
N VAL A 107 7.87 -1.42 9.92
CA VAL A 107 7.55 -2.85 9.83
C VAL A 107 6.14 -2.97 9.27
N SER A 108 6.03 -3.47 8.04
CA SER A 108 4.75 -3.81 7.43
C SER A 108 4.39 -5.25 7.81
N HIS A 109 3.28 -5.41 8.52
CA HIS A 109 2.82 -6.69 9.04
C HIS A 109 1.67 -7.24 8.19
N TYR A 110 1.71 -8.56 7.94
CA TYR A 110 0.66 -9.30 7.24
C TYR A 110 0.33 -10.54 8.07
N GLN A 111 -0.77 -10.50 8.82
CA GLN A 111 -1.23 -11.62 9.64
C GLN A 111 -2.30 -12.41 8.90
N PHE A 112 -2.01 -13.65 8.57
CA PHE A 112 -3.00 -14.62 8.09
C PHE A 112 -3.67 -15.30 9.28
N TYR A 113 -4.93 -15.69 9.08
CA TYR A 113 -5.68 -16.44 10.08
C TYR A 113 -5.94 -17.84 9.56
N THR A 114 -5.65 -18.84 10.39
CA THR A 114 -5.78 -20.25 10.01
C THR A 114 -7.19 -20.56 9.48
N GLY A 115 -7.25 -21.17 8.30
CA GLY A 115 -8.50 -21.61 7.68
C GLY A 115 -9.39 -20.51 7.08
N THR A 116 -8.89 -19.26 6.98
CA THR A 116 -9.64 -18.17 6.38
C THR A 116 -8.81 -17.40 5.35
N SER A 117 -9.45 -16.93 4.28
CA SER A 117 -8.84 -16.04 3.27
C SER A 117 -8.85 -14.58 3.73
N VAL A 118 -8.39 -14.33 4.96
CA VAL A 118 -8.32 -13.00 5.56
C VAL A 118 -6.87 -12.69 5.92
N VAL A 119 -6.42 -11.50 5.56
CA VAL A 119 -5.11 -10.98 5.96
C VAL A 119 -5.33 -9.63 6.64
N ARG A 120 -4.88 -9.52 7.88
CA ARG A 120 -4.83 -8.23 8.57
C ARG A 120 -3.48 -7.57 8.29
N CYS A 121 -3.52 -6.36 7.73
CA CYS A 121 -2.35 -5.56 7.44
C CYS A 121 -2.28 -4.34 8.36
N TRP A 122 -1.08 -4.06 8.89
CA TRP A 122 -0.80 -2.83 9.63
C TRP A 122 0.68 -2.49 9.56
N THR A 123 1.02 -1.27 9.90
CA THR A 123 2.39 -0.79 9.95
C THR A 123 2.76 -0.36 11.36
N THR A 124 3.96 -0.75 11.80
CA THR A 124 4.59 -0.20 12.99
C THR A 124 5.72 0.71 12.55
N LEU A 125 5.73 1.96 13.00
CA LEU A 125 6.78 2.92 12.73
C LEU A 125 7.55 3.21 14.02
N THR A 126 8.87 3.11 13.95
CA THR A 126 9.76 3.37 15.08
C THR A 126 10.82 4.37 14.67
N ASN A 127 11.01 5.41 15.45
CA ASN A 127 12.15 6.30 15.31
C ASN A 127 13.37 5.68 16.00
N LYS A 128 14.37 5.29 15.21
CA LYS A 128 15.68 4.77 15.66
C LYS A 128 16.77 5.84 15.61
N GLY A 129 16.45 7.01 15.04
CA GLY A 129 17.34 8.15 14.99
C GLY A 129 17.35 8.97 16.28
N SER A 130 18.18 10.01 16.32
CA SER A 130 18.29 10.94 17.44
C SER A 130 17.34 12.13 17.33
N GLU A 131 16.91 12.46 16.11
CA GLU A 131 16.09 13.63 15.83
C GLU A 131 14.61 13.32 15.90
N VAL A 132 13.82 14.27 16.40
CA VAL A 132 12.36 14.16 16.43
C VAL A 132 11.82 14.23 14.99
N GLN A 133 10.95 13.30 14.64
CA GLN A 133 10.29 13.25 13.34
C GLN A 133 8.80 13.52 13.51
N THR A 134 8.26 14.50 12.81
CA THR A 134 6.82 14.80 12.80
C THR A 134 6.17 14.04 11.63
N ILE A 135 5.31 13.09 11.94
CA ILE A 135 4.64 12.27 10.94
C ILE A 135 3.29 12.87 10.57
N GLU A 136 3.12 13.21 9.30
CA GLU A 136 1.86 13.74 8.76
C GLU A 136 0.92 12.61 8.32
N TYR A 137 1.51 11.54 7.78
CA TYR A 137 0.76 10.42 7.24
C TYR A 137 1.56 9.13 7.32
N MET A 138 0.88 8.03 7.62
CA MET A 138 1.39 6.66 7.53
C MET A 138 0.27 5.72 7.09
N SER A 139 0.50 4.96 6.04
CA SER A 139 -0.46 3.94 5.61
C SER A 139 -0.33 2.66 6.46
N SER A 140 -1.46 2.03 6.76
CA SER A 140 -1.47 0.67 7.32
C SER A 140 -1.10 -0.37 6.26
N PHE A 141 -1.39 -0.06 5.00
CA PHE A 141 -1.17 -0.92 3.84
C PHE A 141 -1.18 -0.05 2.58
N ALA A 142 -0.28 -0.31 1.65
CA ALA A 142 -0.25 0.34 0.35
C ALA A 142 -0.22 -0.73 -0.76
N LEU A 143 -1.18 -0.67 -1.67
CA LEU A 143 -1.26 -1.56 -2.81
C LEU A 143 -1.43 -0.73 -4.08
N THR A 144 -0.52 -0.93 -5.03
CA THR A 144 -0.52 -0.27 -6.32
C THR A 144 -0.73 -1.29 -7.44
N GLY A 145 -1.25 -0.85 -8.58
CA GLY A 145 -1.43 -1.70 -9.75
C GLY A 145 -2.52 -2.75 -9.59
N VAL A 146 -3.59 -2.43 -8.87
CA VAL A 146 -4.76 -3.30 -8.68
C VAL A 146 -5.42 -3.61 -10.01
N GLU A 147 -5.45 -2.61 -10.91
CA GLU A 147 -5.98 -2.75 -12.26
C GLU A 147 -4.81 -2.84 -13.26
N LYS A 148 -4.50 -4.06 -13.70
CA LYS A 148 -3.33 -4.36 -14.57
C LYS A 148 -3.74 -4.82 -15.97
N GLU A 149 -5.02 -5.07 -16.24
CA GLU A 149 -5.46 -5.73 -17.45
C GLU A 149 -6.21 -4.83 -18.43
N GLY A 150 -5.87 -4.98 -19.72
CA GLY A 150 -6.60 -4.44 -20.84
C GLY A 150 -6.31 -2.97 -21.15
N LEU A 151 -6.88 -2.52 -22.28
CA LEU A 151 -6.67 -1.18 -22.82
C LEU A 151 -7.65 -0.13 -22.27
N LYS A 152 -8.65 -0.55 -21.48
CA LYS A 152 -9.61 0.38 -20.90
C LYS A 152 -8.98 1.12 -19.71
N LYS A 153 -9.48 2.31 -19.45
CA LYS A 153 -9.09 3.09 -18.27
C LYS A 153 -9.50 2.36 -16.99
N PRO A 154 -8.77 2.54 -15.88
CA PRO A 154 -9.17 1.97 -14.59
C PRO A 154 -10.60 2.29 -14.18
N GLU A 155 -11.07 3.49 -14.53
CA GLU A 155 -12.43 3.98 -14.27
C GLU A 155 -13.53 3.11 -14.87
N ASP A 156 -13.24 2.44 -15.98
CA ASP A 156 -14.21 1.59 -16.68
C ASP A 156 -14.28 0.16 -16.13
N LYS A 157 -13.36 -0.22 -15.24
CA LYS A 157 -13.16 -1.61 -14.82
C LYS A 157 -13.17 -1.82 -13.31
N MET A 158 -12.75 -0.81 -12.56
CA MET A 158 -12.59 -0.93 -11.12
C MET A 158 -13.85 -0.48 -10.38
N LYS A 159 -14.28 -1.28 -9.42
CA LYS A 159 -15.30 -0.89 -8.44
C LYS A 159 -14.69 -0.82 -7.05
N ILE A 160 -15.00 0.22 -6.32
CA ILE A 160 -14.65 0.37 -4.91
C ILE A 160 -15.93 0.20 -4.10
N TRP A 161 -15.92 -0.76 -3.19
CA TRP A 161 -17.00 -0.95 -2.23
C TRP A 161 -16.64 -0.27 -0.92
N VAL A 162 -17.49 0.65 -0.48
CA VAL A 162 -17.30 1.37 0.78
C VAL A 162 -18.46 1.06 1.71
N CYS A 163 -18.12 0.68 2.92
CA CYS A 163 -19.08 0.48 3.99
C CYS A 163 -19.28 1.80 4.74
N HIS A 164 -20.41 2.44 4.51
CA HIS A 164 -20.79 3.66 5.22
C HIS A 164 -21.46 3.33 6.54
N ASN A 165 -21.10 4.06 7.57
CA ASN A 165 -21.73 3.98 8.88
C ASN A 165 -22.22 5.36 9.27
N SER A 166 -23.46 5.44 9.75
CA SER A 166 -24.05 6.63 10.34
C SER A 166 -24.89 6.24 11.54
N TRP A 167 -25.38 7.21 12.30
CA TRP A 167 -26.27 6.97 13.44
C TRP A 167 -27.49 6.13 13.00
N GLN A 168 -27.65 4.94 13.61
CA GLN A 168 -28.68 3.94 13.30
C GLN A 168 -28.68 3.39 11.86
N ARG A 169 -27.56 3.51 11.14
CA ARG A 169 -27.36 2.97 9.78
C ARG A 169 -25.94 2.44 9.65
N GLU A 170 -25.69 1.28 10.25
CA GLU A 170 -24.43 0.56 10.13
C GLU A 170 -24.42 -0.29 8.83
N LEU A 171 -23.23 -0.59 8.34
CA LEU A 171 -22.99 -1.53 7.23
C LEU A 171 -23.73 -1.19 5.94
N GLN A 172 -23.86 0.09 5.61
CA GLN A 172 -24.44 0.53 4.34
C GLN A 172 -23.39 0.41 3.24
N TRP A 173 -23.36 -0.71 2.54
CA TRP A 173 -22.45 -0.94 1.44
C TRP A 173 -22.89 -0.19 0.20
N GLN A 174 -21.97 0.59 -0.37
CA GLN A 174 -22.15 1.28 -1.64
C GLN A 174 -20.97 1.00 -2.55
N ASP A 175 -21.24 0.70 -3.83
CA ASP A 175 -20.21 0.59 -4.84
C ASP A 175 -20.04 1.92 -5.59
N TYR A 176 -18.78 2.21 -5.87
CA TYR A 176 -18.38 3.34 -6.68
C TYR A 176 -17.64 2.81 -7.90
N THR A 177 -18.19 3.00 -9.09
CA THR A 177 -17.47 2.87 -10.35
C THR A 177 -16.60 4.11 -10.49
N CYS A 178 -15.32 3.89 -10.72
CA CYS A 178 -14.28 4.88 -10.56
C CYS A 178 -14.50 6.20 -11.30
N LEU A 179 -15.21 7.11 -10.71
CA LEU A 179 -15.07 8.54 -10.92
C LEU A 179 -14.58 9.21 -9.63
N LEU A 180 -13.51 8.69 -9.05
CA LEU A 180 -12.81 9.35 -7.95
C LEU A 180 -12.20 10.72 -8.36
N TYR A 181 -12.32 11.09 -9.64
CA TYR A 181 -11.93 12.41 -10.16
C TYR A 181 -12.99 13.47 -10.01
N THR A 182 -14.21 13.12 -9.74
CA THR A 182 -15.26 14.08 -9.48
C THR A 182 -15.69 14.05 -8.03
N SER A 183 -14.79 14.42 -7.14
CA SER A 183 -15.24 15.25 -6.03
C SER A 183 -15.80 16.51 -6.73
N PRO A 184 -17.12 16.75 -6.73
CA PRO A 184 -17.64 17.97 -7.34
C PRO A 184 -16.94 19.13 -6.65
N SER A 185 -16.27 19.95 -7.45
CA SER A 185 -15.72 21.22 -6.99
C SER A 185 -16.83 21.95 -6.20
N PRO A 186 -16.52 22.66 -5.12
CA PRO A 186 -17.51 23.51 -4.46
C PRO A 186 -18.28 24.42 -5.42
N ARG A 187 -17.73 24.70 -6.63
CA ARG A 187 -18.39 25.42 -7.70
C ARG A 187 -19.51 24.62 -8.39
N ASP A 188 -19.40 23.29 -8.42
CA ASP A 188 -20.41 22.45 -9.10
C ASP A 188 -21.65 22.19 -8.22
N ARG A 189 -21.63 22.63 -6.95
CA ARG A 189 -22.77 22.58 -6.02
C ARG A 189 -23.68 23.81 -6.09
N SER A 190 -23.34 24.80 -6.88
CA SER A 190 -24.10 26.07 -6.97
C SER A 190 -25.10 26.12 -8.11
N VAL A 191 -25.41 24.99 -8.75
CA VAL A 191 -26.41 24.92 -9.83
C VAL A 191 -27.44 23.85 -9.48
N SER A 192 -28.37 24.22 -8.62
CA SER A 192 -29.70 23.63 -8.52
C SER A 192 -30.64 24.64 -7.89
#